data_4681eae01cfe15dd68b491549ff87177
#
_entry.id   4681eae01cfe15dd68b491549ff87177
#
_cell.length_a   1.000
_cell.length_b   1.000
_cell.length_c   1.000
_cell.angle_alpha   90.00
_cell.angle_beta   90.00
_cell.angle_gamma   90.00
#
_symmetry.space_group_name_H-M   'P 1'
#
loop_
_entity.id
_entity.type
_entity.pdbx_description
1 polymer ?
#
loop_
_entity_poly.entity_id
_entity_poly.type
_entity_poly.pdbx_seq_one_letter_code
_entity_poly.pdbx_strand_id
1 'polypeptide(L)'
;QADTAIFYSISDCQAGLKGISFGNFLIKQVVMELQSELPNLQHFATLSPIPGFCRWLNKQIADKQLTEEQLKHLEKFDDPQHRKTHKISEAAQAMLMQLCAHYLYSVKRGELPLDPVARFHLRNGASIERINWDGDLSAKGIRQSAGIMVNYRYNLKRVEERHENFVNDHVIAVERDFLKALNFELLSSDNNQ
;
A
#
# COMPACT_ATOMS: atom_id res chain seq x y z
N GLN A 1 4.71 -2.45 -27.65
CA GLN A 1 5.22 -3.53 -26.80
C GLN A 1 5.11 -3.12 -25.34
N ALA A 2 4.76 -4.07 -24.43
CA ALA A 2 4.70 -3.80 -23.01
C ALA A 2 6.11 -3.49 -22.47
N ASP A 3 6.19 -2.49 -21.58
CA ASP A 3 7.43 -2.07 -20.92
C ASP A 3 7.39 -2.31 -19.39
N THR A 4 6.27 -2.82 -18.91
CA THR A 4 5.98 -2.97 -17.47
C THR A 4 5.55 -4.40 -17.14
N ALA A 5 6.13 -4.98 -16.10
CA ALA A 5 5.69 -6.24 -15.49
C ALA A 5 5.01 -5.96 -14.15
N ILE A 6 3.82 -6.54 -13.94
CA ILE A 6 3.07 -6.44 -12.69
C ILE A 6 3.02 -7.79 -11.99
N PHE A 7 3.50 -7.82 -10.75
CA PHE A 7 3.41 -8.97 -9.86
C PHE A 7 2.18 -8.86 -8.97
N TYR A 8 1.36 -9.88 -8.92
CA TYR A 8 0.19 -9.92 -8.07
C TYR A 8 0.00 -11.31 -7.47
N SER A 9 -0.79 -11.40 -6.41
CA SER A 9 -1.08 -12.67 -5.72
C SER A 9 0.16 -13.40 -5.19
N ILE A 10 1.09 -12.63 -4.58
CA ILE A 10 2.29 -13.19 -3.95
C ILE A 10 1.85 -13.93 -2.67
N SER A 11 2.06 -15.25 -2.63
CA SER A 11 1.70 -16.09 -1.48
C SER A 11 2.68 -17.25 -1.32
N ASP A 12 2.88 -17.69 -0.06
CA ASP A 12 3.64 -18.88 0.24
C ASP A 12 2.79 -20.12 -0.09
N CYS A 13 3.09 -20.76 -1.21
CA CYS A 13 2.37 -21.96 -1.68
C CYS A 13 2.70 -23.23 -0.88
N GLN A 14 3.77 -23.21 -0.08
CA GLN A 14 4.28 -24.36 0.68
C GLN A 14 4.40 -24.03 2.17
N ALA A 15 3.86 -24.88 3.02
CA ALA A 15 3.92 -24.70 4.48
C ALA A 15 5.35 -24.58 5.02
N GLY A 16 6.33 -25.25 4.39
CA GLY A 16 7.76 -25.17 4.76
C GLY A 16 8.45 -23.86 4.44
N LEU A 17 7.81 -22.99 3.64
CA LEU A 17 8.35 -21.64 3.32
C LEU A 17 7.89 -20.59 4.32
N LYS A 18 6.96 -20.91 5.20
CA LYS A 18 6.40 -19.99 6.18
C LYS A 18 7.48 -19.53 7.16
N GLY A 19 7.78 -18.23 7.14
CA GLY A 19 8.78 -17.61 8.02
C GLY A 19 10.22 -17.65 7.47
N ILE A 20 10.45 -18.24 6.31
CA ILE A 20 11.74 -18.15 5.62
C ILE A 20 11.74 -16.90 4.75
N SER A 21 12.73 -16.03 4.96
CA SER A 21 12.83 -14.72 4.26
C SER A 21 13.34 -14.88 2.81
N PHE A 22 12.71 -15.77 2.02
CA PHE A 22 13.03 -15.91 0.60
C PHE A 22 12.49 -14.76 -0.27
N GLY A 23 11.54 -13.99 0.23
CA GLY A 23 10.89 -12.93 -0.54
C GLY A 23 11.87 -11.90 -1.12
N ASN A 24 12.91 -11.54 -0.37
CA ASN A 24 13.92 -10.58 -0.79
C ASN A 24 14.69 -11.06 -2.03
N PHE A 25 15.00 -12.35 -2.07
CA PHE A 25 15.80 -12.92 -3.12
C PHE A 25 14.95 -13.28 -4.37
N LEU A 26 13.76 -13.83 -4.15
CA LEU A 26 12.94 -14.36 -5.23
C LEU A 26 12.42 -13.27 -6.18
N ILE A 27 11.85 -12.17 -5.66
CA ILE A 27 11.35 -11.09 -6.52
C ILE A 27 12.50 -10.46 -7.30
N LYS A 28 13.65 -10.22 -6.65
CA LYS A 28 14.83 -9.67 -7.30
C LYS A 28 15.33 -10.59 -8.42
N GLN A 29 15.39 -11.90 -8.19
CA GLN A 29 15.79 -12.89 -9.21
C GLN A 29 14.82 -12.93 -10.38
N VAL A 30 13.51 -12.97 -10.11
CA VAL A 30 12.50 -12.96 -11.17
C VAL A 30 12.58 -11.68 -12.00
N VAL A 31 12.82 -10.51 -11.38
CA VAL A 31 13.00 -9.26 -12.11
C VAL A 31 14.24 -9.32 -13.01
N MET A 32 15.36 -9.85 -12.52
CA MET A 32 16.59 -9.98 -13.32
C MET A 32 16.41 -10.94 -14.51
N GLU A 33 15.74 -12.06 -14.28
CA GLU A 33 15.45 -13.05 -15.33
C GLU A 33 14.51 -12.45 -16.39
N LEU A 34 13.41 -11.84 -15.98
CA LEU A 34 12.49 -11.16 -16.90
C LEU A 34 13.17 -10.05 -17.71
N GLN A 35 14.05 -9.28 -17.10
CA GLN A 35 14.79 -8.23 -17.81
C GLN A 35 15.77 -8.79 -18.82
N SER A 36 16.36 -9.96 -18.54
CA SER A 36 17.25 -10.67 -19.46
C SER A 36 16.49 -11.26 -20.66
N GLU A 37 15.33 -11.89 -20.41
CA GLU A 37 14.50 -12.52 -21.46
C GLU A 37 13.70 -11.51 -22.27
N LEU A 38 13.25 -10.43 -21.64
CA LEU A 38 12.37 -9.39 -22.19
C LEU A 38 13.01 -8.00 -22.04
N PRO A 39 14.01 -7.63 -22.86
CA PRO A 39 14.80 -6.39 -22.69
C PRO A 39 13.97 -5.10 -22.75
N ASN A 40 12.74 -5.15 -23.28
CA ASN A 40 11.83 -4.01 -23.31
C ASN A 40 11.19 -3.71 -21.94
N LEU A 41 11.23 -4.67 -20.99
CA LEU A 41 10.69 -4.46 -19.65
C LEU A 41 11.63 -3.57 -18.86
N GLN A 42 11.14 -2.38 -18.48
CA GLN A 42 11.89 -1.37 -17.73
C GLN A 42 11.28 -1.11 -16.35
N HIS A 43 10.00 -1.44 -16.18
CA HIS A 43 9.24 -1.18 -14.97
C HIS A 43 8.75 -2.48 -14.34
N PHE A 44 9.02 -2.64 -13.05
CA PHE A 44 8.62 -3.81 -12.27
C PHE A 44 7.88 -3.33 -11.02
N ALA A 45 6.61 -3.63 -10.93
CA ALA A 45 5.78 -3.23 -9.81
C ALA A 45 4.85 -4.36 -9.36
N THR A 46 4.33 -4.26 -8.16
CA THR A 46 3.30 -5.16 -7.66
C THR A 46 1.92 -4.52 -7.79
N LEU A 47 0.87 -5.33 -7.73
CA LEU A 47 -0.48 -4.90 -7.37
C LEU A 47 -0.85 -5.64 -6.09
N SER A 48 -0.77 -4.94 -4.97
CA SER A 48 -0.83 -5.55 -3.64
C SER A 48 -2.05 -5.08 -2.83
N PRO A 49 -2.67 -5.96 -2.03
CA PRO A 49 -3.75 -5.59 -1.12
C PRO A 49 -3.23 -4.80 0.08
N ILE A 50 -4.15 -4.11 0.78
CA ILE A 50 -3.87 -3.35 2.01
C ILE A 50 -4.77 -3.91 3.14
N PRO A 51 -4.44 -5.06 3.72
CA PRO A 51 -5.38 -5.85 4.53
C PRO A 51 -5.79 -5.22 5.86
N GLY A 52 -5.06 -4.21 6.32
CA GLY A 52 -5.29 -3.57 7.62
C GLY A 52 -5.99 -2.21 7.56
N PHE A 53 -6.14 -1.60 6.40
CA PHE A 53 -6.58 -0.21 6.26
C PHE A 53 -7.98 0.05 6.83
N CYS A 54 -9.01 -0.69 6.39
CA CYS A 54 -10.37 -0.47 6.91
C CYS A 54 -10.48 -0.74 8.41
N ARG A 55 -9.75 -1.72 8.93
CA ARG A 55 -9.71 -1.99 10.38
C ARG A 55 -9.11 -0.82 11.15
N TRP A 56 -8.01 -0.26 10.66
CA TRP A 56 -7.40 0.92 11.25
C TRP A 56 -8.35 2.12 11.17
N LEU A 57 -8.95 2.39 10.01
CA LEU A 57 -9.84 3.53 9.83
C LEU A 57 -11.09 3.42 10.71
N ASN A 58 -11.73 2.26 10.79
CA ASN A 58 -12.86 2.01 11.69
C ASN A 58 -12.50 2.26 13.16
N LYS A 59 -11.26 1.93 13.55
CA LYS A 59 -10.75 2.27 14.89
C LYS A 59 -10.63 3.79 15.07
N GLN A 60 -10.06 4.53 14.08
CA GLN A 60 -9.97 6.00 14.16
C GLN A 60 -11.35 6.65 14.29
N ILE A 61 -12.35 6.12 13.57
CA ILE A 61 -13.75 6.56 13.69
C ILE A 61 -14.29 6.31 15.11
N ALA A 62 -14.12 5.12 15.64
CA ALA A 62 -14.59 4.75 16.99
C ALA A 62 -13.90 5.58 18.08
N ASP A 63 -12.60 5.85 17.92
CA ASP A 63 -11.79 6.65 18.84
C ASP A 63 -11.99 8.17 18.65
N LYS A 64 -12.93 8.60 17.76
CA LYS A 64 -13.25 10.01 17.47
C LYS A 64 -12.04 10.85 17.03
N GLN A 65 -11.14 10.23 16.29
CA GLN A 65 -9.93 10.91 15.77
C GLN A 65 -10.19 11.68 14.47
N LEU A 66 -11.40 11.59 13.90
CA LEU A 66 -11.79 12.25 12.67
C LEU A 66 -12.79 13.38 12.95
N THR A 67 -12.76 14.43 12.13
CA THR A 67 -13.72 15.53 12.22
C THR A 67 -15.12 15.10 11.75
N GLU A 68 -16.15 15.86 12.15
CA GLU A 68 -17.54 15.61 11.68
C GLU A 68 -17.65 15.69 10.15
N GLU A 69 -16.89 16.58 9.52
CA GLU A 69 -16.85 16.72 8.07
C GLU A 69 -16.27 15.47 7.41
N GLN A 70 -15.16 14.95 7.95
CA GLN A 70 -14.57 13.69 7.48
C GLN A 70 -15.52 12.51 7.64
N LEU A 71 -16.24 12.43 8.75
CA LEU A 71 -17.17 11.33 9.02
C LEU A 71 -18.35 11.30 8.03
N LYS A 72 -18.86 12.45 7.60
CA LYS A 72 -19.94 12.53 6.60
C LYS A 72 -19.58 11.86 5.26
N HIS A 73 -18.31 11.86 4.89
CA HIS A 73 -17.83 11.25 3.65
C HIS A 73 -17.53 9.76 3.77
N LEU A 74 -17.47 9.22 5.00
CA LEU A 74 -17.03 7.85 5.27
C LEU A 74 -18.16 6.87 5.60
N GLU A 75 -19.42 7.21 5.25
CA GLU A 75 -20.52 6.28 5.47
C GLU A 75 -20.41 5.05 4.56
N LYS A 76 -20.45 3.85 5.16
CA LYS A 76 -20.49 2.55 4.47
C LYS A 76 -19.39 2.33 3.41
N PHE A 77 -18.23 2.99 3.58
CA PHE A 77 -17.11 2.89 2.63
C PHE A 77 -16.57 1.46 2.48
N ASP A 78 -16.71 0.63 3.50
CA ASP A 78 -16.24 -0.75 3.57
C ASP A 78 -17.37 -1.81 3.44
N ASP A 79 -18.60 -1.37 3.09
CA ASP A 79 -19.75 -2.26 2.84
C ASP A 79 -19.80 -2.69 1.37
N PRO A 80 -19.58 -3.99 1.06
CA PRO A 80 -19.62 -4.48 -0.32
C PRO A 80 -20.98 -4.38 -0.98
N GLN A 81 -22.09 -4.41 -0.22
CA GLN A 81 -23.44 -4.27 -0.80
C GLN A 81 -23.72 -2.81 -1.15
N HIS A 82 -23.33 -1.89 -0.29
CA HIS A 82 -23.43 -0.46 -0.57
C HIS A 82 -22.63 -0.08 -1.82
N ARG A 83 -21.40 -0.55 -1.93
CA ARG A 83 -20.49 -0.29 -3.06
C ARG A 83 -21.00 -0.83 -4.41
N LYS A 84 -21.82 -1.89 -4.42
CA LYS A 84 -22.44 -2.42 -5.64
C LYS A 84 -23.56 -1.53 -6.20
N THR A 85 -24.24 -0.80 -5.34
CA THR A 85 -25.45 -0.05 -5.67
C THR A 85 -25.27 1.47 -5.64
N HIS A 86 -24.20 1.94 -4.98
CA HIS A 86 -23.91 3.36 -4.81
C HIS A 86 -22.48 3.69 -5.21
N LYS A 87 -22.31 4.74 -5.99
CA LYS A 87 -21.00 5.32 -6.26
C LYS A 87 -20.52 6.10 -5.04
N ILE A 88 -19.25 5.92 -4.71
CA ILE A 88 -18.58 6.79 -3.75
C ILE A 88 -18.42 8.18 -4.39
N SER A 89 -18.73 9.25 -3.65
CA SER A 89 -18.50 10.61 -4.13
C SER A 89 -17.01 10.91 -4.34
N GLU A 90 -16.69 11.85 -5.22
CA GLU A 90 -15.31 12.25 -5.47
C GLU A 90 -14.60 12.73 -4.19
N ALA A 91 -15.33 13.45 -3.33
CA ALA A 91 -14.82 13.91 -2.04
C ALA A 91 -14.48 12.74 -1.10
N ALA A 92 -15.37 11.74 -1.01
CA ALA A 92 -15.13 10.53 -0.21
C ALA A 92 -13.98 9.69 -0.78
N GLN A 93 -13.91 9.57 -2.11
CA GLN A 93 -12.79 8.89 -2.78
C GLN A 93 -11.46 9.59 -2.46
N ALA A 94 -11.38 10.90 -2.65
CA ALA A 94 -10.16 11.67 -2.36
C ALA A 94 -9.73 11.48 -0.90
N MET A 95 -10.67 11.58 0.04
CA MET A 95 -10.40 11.39 1.46
C MET A 95 -9.92 9.96 1.78
N LEU A 96 -10.57 8.93 1.26
CA LEU A 96 -10.14 7.54 1.47
C LEU A 96 -8.74 7.29 0.90
N MET A 97 -8.42 7.86 -0.25
CA MET A 97 -7.07 7.76 -0.85
C MET A 97 -6.01 8.43 0.02
N GLN A 98 -6.30 9.59 0.57
CA GLN A 98 -5.39 10.33 1.47
C GLN A 98 -5.19 9.60 2.80
N LEU A 99 -6.27 9.13 3.44
CA LEU A 99 -6.21 8.33 4.66
C LEU A 99 -5.44 7.02 4.43
N CYS A 100 -5.59 6.41 3.26
CA CYS A 100 -4.85 5.21 2.88
C CYS A 100 -3.35 5.51 2.71
N ALA A 101 -2.99 6.61 2.07
CA ALA A 101 -1.60 7.05 1.95
C ALA A 101 -0.98 7.32 3.33
N HIS A 102 -1.70 8.02 4.20
CA HIS A 102 -1.30 8.25 5.59
C HIS A 102 -1.11 6.92 6.35
N TYR A 103 -2.04 5.98 6.22
CA TYR A 103 -1.94 4.65 6.83
C TYR A 103 -0.68 3.90 6.42
N LEU A 104 -0.35 3.90 5.13
CA LEU A 104 0.82 3.19 4.61
C LEU A 104 2.15 3.83 5.01
N TYR A 105 2.19 5.16 5.14
CA TYR A 105 3.42 5.89 5.37
C TYR A 105 3.65 6.27 6.84
N SER A 106 2.63 6.84 7.50
CA SER A 106 2.76 7.45 8.82
C SER A 106 2.38 6.53 9.97
N VAL A 107 1.44 5.60 9.75
CA VAL A 107 0.97 4.74 10.84
C VAL A 107 1.96 3.61 11.08
N LYS A 108 2.53 3.58 12.28
CA LYS A 108 3.63 2.69 12.66
C LYS A 108 3.23 1.70 13.77
N ARG A 109 3.98 0.61 13.83
CA ARG A 109 4.07 -0.29 14.98
C ARG A 109 5.53 -0.38 15.39
N GLY A 110 5.90 0.34 16.46
CA GLY A 110 7.30 0.71 16.69
C GLY A 110 7.78 1.61 15.54
N GLU A 111 8.95 1.36 15.00
CA GLU A 111 9.52 2.14 13.90
C GLU A 111 9.04 1.72 12.50
N LEU A 112 8.35 0.58 12.38
CA LEU A 112 7.98 -0.02 11.11
C LEU A 112 6.51 0.31 10.74
N PRO A 113 6.16 0.37 9.44
CA PRO A 113 4.77 0.53 8.98
C PRO A 113 3.82 -0.47 9.66
N LEU A 114 2.61 -0.04 10.01
CA LEU A 114 1.61 -0.93 10.60
C LEU A 114 1.16 -2.01 9.61
N ASP A 115 1.08 -1.68 8.32
CA ASP A 115 0.68 -2.63 7.29
C ASP A 115 1.73 -3.71 7.04
N PRO A 116 1.39 -5.00 7.15
CA PRO A 116 2.35 -6.09 6.99
C PRO A 116 2.83 -6.26 5.54
N VAL A 117 2.00 -5.90 4.55
CA VAL A 117 2.36 -5.99 3.13
C VAL A 117 3.35 -4.87 2.78
N ALA A 118 3.13 -3.67 3.31
CA ALA A 118 4.10 -2.58 3.19
C ALA A 118 5.45 -2.96 3.80
N ARG A 119 5.46 -3.50 5.02
CA ARG A 119 6.73 -3.97 5.65
C ARG A 119 7.46 -4.99 4.79
N PHE A 120 6.73 -5.93 4.21
CA PHE A 120 7.31 -6.97 3.34
C PHE A 120 7.99 -6.35 2.12
N HIS A 121 7.29 -5.52 1.35
CA HIS A 121 7.84 -4.96 0.12
C HIS A 121 8.95 -3.94 0.38
N LEU A 122 8.82 -3.08 1.39
CA LEU A 122 9.85 -2.10 1.75
C LEU A 122 11.12 -2.78 2.26
N ARG A 123 11.00 -3.83 3.07
CA ARG A 123 12.15 -4.65 3.47
C ARG A 123 12.83 -5.32 2.27
N ASN A 124 12.11 -5.56 1.19
CA ASN A 124 12.63 -6.09 -0.06
C ASN A 124 13.22 -5.01 -0.99
N GLY A 125 13.40 -3.79 -0.51
CA GLY A 125 13.98 -2.67 -1.24
C GLY A 125 13.06 -2.04 -2.28
N ALA A 126 11.75 -2.31 -2.22
CA ALA A 126 10.77 -1.60 -3.03
C ALA A 126 10.51 -0.19 -2.50
N SER A 127 9.92 0.66 -3.33
CA SER A 127 9.30 1.92 -2.93
C SER A 127 7.78 1.84 -3.08
N ILE A 128 7.03 2.62 -2.31
CA ILE A 128 5.60 2.81 -2.57
C ILE A 128 5.45 3.71 -3.78
N GLU A 129 4.87 3.20 -4.87
CA GLU A 129 4.78 3.91 -6.14
C GLU A 129 3.50 4.76 -6.21
N ARG A 130 2.35 4.13 -6.01
CA ARG A 130 1.04 4.78 -6.03
C ARG A 130 -0.02 3.90 -5.37
N ILE A 131 -1.14 4.50 -5.03
CA ILE A 131 -2.36 3.82 -4.62
C ILE A 131 -3.39 3.88 -5.75
N ASN A 132 -4.17 2.82 -5.91
CA ASN A 132 -5.11 2.65 -7.00
C ASN A 132 -6.52 2.53 -6.43
N TRP A 133 -7.40 3.45 -6.81
CA TRP A 133 -8.82 3.37 -6.50
C TRP A 133 -9.47 2.22 -7.28
N ASP A 134 -10.40 1.51 -6.65
CA ASP A 134 -11.14 0.39 -7.24
C ASP A 134 -10.24 -0.72 -7.84
N GLY A 135 -9.06 -0.92 -7.25
CA GLY A 135 -8.13 -1.96 -7.68
C GLY A 135 -8.60 -3.39 -7.36
N ASP A 136 -9.42 -3.57 -6.31
CA ASP A 136 -10.06 -4.85 -5.96
C ASP A 136 -11.49 -4.63 -5.46
N LEU A 137 -12.47 -4.80 -6.36
CA LEU A 137 -13.90 -4.67 -6.07
C LEU A 137 -14.54 -5.96 -5.52
N SER A 138 -13.76 -6.99 -5.23
CA SER A 138 -14.26 -8.15 -4.51
C SER A 138 -14.80 -7.76 -3.12
N ALA A 139 -15.73 -8.56 -2.60
CA ALA A 139 -16.22 -8.35 -1.25
C ALA A 139 -15.11 -8.34 -0.18
N LYS A 140 -14.02 -9.07 -0.44
CA LYS A 140 -12.82 -9.08 0.41
C LYS A 140 -12.05 -7.77 0.30
N GLY A 141 -11.77 -7.31 -0.93
CA GLY A 141 -11.04 -6.06 -1.18
C GLY A 141 -11.76 -4.85 -0.58
N ILE A 142 -13.07 -4.77 -0.76
CA ILE A 142 -13.87 -3.69 -0.18
C ILE A 142 -13.79 -3.69 1.36
N ARG A 143 -13.98 -4.84 2.02
CA ARG A 143 -13.89 -4.93 3.49
C ARG A 143 -12.50 -4.67 4.05
N GLN A 144 -11.46 -4.96 3.29
CA GLN A 144 -10.06 -4.78 3.74
C GLN A 144 -9.54 -3.37 3.53
N SER A 145 -9.86 -2.76 2.39
CA SER A 145 -9.26 -1.50 1.95
C SER A 145 -10.18 -0.60 1.12
N ALA A 146 -11.51 -0.71 1.27
CA ALA A 146 -12.49 0.04 0.47
C ALA A 146 -12.27 -0.12 -1.06
N GLY A 147 -11.69 -1.25 -1.49
CA GLY A 147 -11.35 -1.51 -2.88
C GLY A 147 -10.01 -0.92 -3.34
N ILE A 148 -9.26 -0.27 -2.44
CA ILE A 148 -7.97 0.36 -2.75
C ILE A 148 -6.87 -0.70 -2.77
N MET A 149 -5.96 -0.62 -3.76
CA MET A 149 -4.73 -1.40 -3.83
C MET A 149 -3.50 -0.49 -3.97
N VAL A 150 -2.31 -1.04 -3.73
CA VAL A 150 -1.05 -0.30 -3.79
C VAL A 150 -0.07 -0.95 -4.75
N ASN A 151 0.67 -0.15 -5.52
CA ASN A 151 1.83 -0.59 -6.27
C ASN A 151 3.12 -0.35 -5.47
N TYR A 152 3.95 -1.39 -5.35
CA TYR A 152 5.33 -1.31 -4.88
C TYR A 152 6.26 -1.49 -6.07
N ARG A 153 7.15 -0.52 -6.31
CA ARG A 153 8.09 -0.52 -7.42
C ARG A 153 9.43 -1.11 -7.03
N TYR A 154 9.92 -2.04 -7.85
CA TYR A 154 11.25 -2.61 -7.74
C TYR A 154 12.18 -2.00 -8.78
N ASN A 155 13.16 -1.22 -8.32
CA ASN A 155 14.21 -0.66 -9.16
C ASN A 155 15.53 -1.37 -8.82
N LEU A 156 16.02 -2.23 -9.71
CA LEU A 156 17.22 -3.03 -9.47
C LEU A 156 18.46 -2.20 -9.09
N LYS A 157 18.55 -0.97 -9.61
CA LYS A 157 19.68 -0.08 -9.32
C LYS A 157 19.64 0.48 -7.89
N ARG A 158 18.46 0.48 -7.23
CA ARG A 158 18.23 1.09 -5.93
C ARG A 158 17.71 0.12 -4.86
N VAL A 159 17.46 -1.12 -5.24
CA VAL A 159 16.83 -2.10 -4.34
C VAL A 159 17.69 -2.39 -3.10
N GLU A 160 19.01 -2.44 -3.25
CA GLU A 160 19.95 -2.69 -2.14
C GLU A 160 20.03 -1.49 -1.21
N GLU A 161 20.26 -0.30 -1.76
CA GLU A 161 20.25 0.97 -1.01
C GLU A 161 18.95 1.15 -0.21
N ARG A 162 17.80 0.90 -0.85
CA ARG A 162 16.49 1.04 -0.20
C ARG A 162 16.26 0.00 0.89
N HIS A 163 16.74 -1.23 0.68
CA HIS A 163 16.69 -2.27 1.70
C HIS A 163 17.49 -1.86 2.94
N GLU A 164 18.74 -1.42 2.76
CA GLU A 164 19.61 -0.98 3.85
C GLU A 164 19.02 0.22 4.61
N ASN A 165 18.56 1.25 3.90
CA ASN A 165 17.92 2.43 4.50
C ASN A 165 16.65 2.05 5.30
N PHE A 166 15.88 1.07 4.81
CA PHE A 166 14.69 0.62 5.54
C PHE A 166 15.03 -0.21 6.78
N VAL A 167 16.03 -1.09 6.69
CA VAL A 167 16.40 -1.98 7.80
C VAL A 167 17.13 -1.22 8.90
N ASN A 168 18.03 -0.31 8.53
CA ASN A 168 18.91 0.39 9.49
C ASN A 168 18.25 1.68 10.01
N ASP A 169 17.62 2.46 9.13
CA ASP A 169 17.17 3.82 9.42
C ASP A 169 15.64 3.96 9.36
N HIS A 170 14.91 2.87 9.08
CA HIS A 170 13.46 2.82 8.96
C HIS A 170 12.88 3.79 7.91
N VAL A 171 13.69 4.16 6.91
CA VAL A 171 13.31 5.08 5.84
C VAL A 171 12.36 4.36 4.87
N ILE A 172 11.17 4.94 4.68
CA ILE A 172 10.20 4.46 3.70
C ILE A 172 10.46 5.14 2.36
N ALA A 173 10.91 4.35 1.37
CA ALA A 173 11.07 4.84 0.02
C ALA A 173 9.71 5.03 -0.66
N VAL A 174 9.49 6.21 -1.24
CA VAL A 174 8.25 6.57 -1.94
C VAL A 174 8.56 7.21 -3.29
N GLU A 175 7.66 7.02 -4.25
CA GLU A 175 7.74 7.68 -5.56
C GLU A 175 6.85 8.93 -5.62
N ARG A 176 7.06 9.75 -6.65
CA ARG A 176 6.41 11.06 -6.80
C ARG A 176 4.88 10.99 -6.79
N ASP A 177 4.30 9.95 -7.38
CA ASP A 177 2.84 9.85 -7.47
C ASP A 177 2.20 9.50 -6.12
N PHE A 178 2.91 8.73 -5.29
CA PHE A 178 2.47 8.49 -3.91
C PHE A 178 2.58 9.75 -3.05
N LEU A 179 3.64 10.55 -3.22
CA LEU A 179 3.79 11.83 -2.51
C LEU A 179 2.64 12.81 -2.78
N LYS A 180 2.06 12.80 -3.98
CA LYS A 180 0.87 13.62 -4.29
C LYS A 180 -0.34 13.22 -3.44
N ALA A 181 -0.49 11.94 -3.12
CA ALA A 181 -1.56 11.44 -2.26
C ALA A 181 -1.29 11.72 -0.77
N LEU A 182 -0.01 11.86 -0.37
CA LEU A 182 0.40 12.20 1.00
C LEU A 182 0.28 13.69 1.33
N ASN A 183 0.39 14.59 0.34
CA ASN A 183 0.40 16.04 0.55
C ASN A 183 -0.97 16.58 0.97
N PHE A 184 -1.44 16.11 2.15
CA PHE A 184 -2.64 16.63 2.77
C PHE A 184 -2.48 16.65 4.30
N GLU A 185 -2.73 17.83 4.87
CA GLU A 185 -2.82 18.07 6.32
C GLU A 185 -4.11 17.44 6.89
N LEU A 186 -4.22 16.11 6.87
CA LEU A 186 -5.43 15.43 7.34
C LEU A 186 -5.44 15.20 8.84
N LEU A 187 -4.29 15.21 9.45
CA LEU A 187 -4.13 15.08 10.91
C LEU A 187 -3.15 16.18 11.33
N SER A 188 -3.64 17.41 11.33
CA SER A 188 -2.91 18.49 11.98
C SER A 188 -2.77 18.15 13.46
N SER A 189 -1.56 17.69 13.82
CA SER A 189 -0.85 18.05 15.04
C SER A 189 -1.70 18.65 16.18
N ASP A 190 -2.29 17.83 17.01
CA ASP A 190 -2.51 18.14 18.40
C ASP A 190 -1.83 17.05 19.25
N ASN A 191 -0.51 17.02 19.21
CA ASN A 191 0.33 16.41 20.21
C ASN A 191 1.50 17.35 20.52
N ASN A 192 1.16 18.55 21.02
CA ASN A 192 2.00 19.35 21.85
C ASN A 192 1.24 19.62 23.15
N GLN A 193 1.32 18.67 24.07
CA GLN A 193 1.40 18.95 25.52
C GLN A 193 1.95 17.72 26.24
#